data_ba593844d5e367750e9963c8d16848c2
#
_entry.id   ba593844d5e367750e9963c8d16848c2
#
_cell.length_a   1.000
_cell.length_b   1.000
_cell.length_c   1.000
_cell.angle_alpha   90.00
_cell.angle_beta   90.00
_cell.angle_gamma   90.00
#
_symmetry.space_group_name_H-M   'P 1'
#
loop_
_entity.id
_entity.type
_entity.pdbx_description
1 polymer ?
#
loop_
_entity_poly.entity_id
_entity_poly.type
_entity_poly.pdbx_seq_one_letter_code
_entity_poly.pdbx_strand_id
1 'polypeptide(L)'
;MKKLKLTCAHAIVKHLIAQKILIDGKKQPLFPGVFGIFGHGNVACLGQALEENKDELPTYRGHHEQNMALTGVAYSRAKRRKQIFIATSSVGPGSTNLVTAAAVAMSNRIPILFLPGDTYANRMPDPVLQQVEHFNNPGITANDAFKPVTRYFDRITRPEQILQSLPQAIQVMIDPADAGPACLSLCQDIQGETFDYPEEFFKERIHAIRRPKPDDFEIKNAAEKIRNSKNPIIISGGGVFYSDAMEELGNFAIKHNIPVTQTVMGYSTMKRDHSHFLGPIGGLGGKAANNFAKKTDLAIAIGTKLADFTTGSWANFENPNFGLVSLNITRHDANKHLAQAVVGDAKVSLVELSNALGNWKANDDWYQKSRDELKSWNEYVDKESGPTNQKLPSYAHAVGAIYRNSDPSDIAVTAAGGLVGEVVQVWRPRQLNTHETEWGFSCMGYEISGALGIKMANPCLLYTSPSPRDVEESRMPSSA
;
A
#
# COMPACT_ATOMS: atom_id res chain seq x y z
N MET A 1 11.42 -22.15 -32.77
CA MET A 1 11.89 -21.21 -31.73
C MET A 1 13.04 -21.87 -30.99
N LYS A 2 14.06 -21.10 -30.66
CA LYS A 2 15.18 -21.58 -29.83
C LYS A 2 14.67 -21.80 -28.40
N LYS A 3 15.15 -22.85 -27.74
CA LYS A 3 14.70 -23.25 -26.41
C LYS A 3 15.89 -23.36 -25.46
N LEU A 4 15.66 -23.09 -24.20
CA LEU A 4 16.62 -23.29 -23.10
C LEU A 4 16.09 -24.37 -22.17
N LYS A 5 16.87 -25.40 -21.93
CA LYS A 5 16.53 -26.41 -20.93
C LYS A 5 16.97 -25.94 -19.56
N LEU A 6 16.01 -25.65 -18.69
CA LEU A 6 16.24 -25.17 -17.33
C LEU A 6 15.33 -25.91 -16.35
N THR A 7 15.71 -25.95 -15.08
CA THR A 7 14.78 -26.33 -14.03
C THR A 7 13.70 -25.24 -13.86
N CYS A 8 12.54 -25.61 -13.33
CA CYS A 8 11.46 -24.65 -13.06
C CYS A 8 11.96 -23.48 -12.21
N ALA A 9 12.72 -23.74 -11.14
CA ALA A 9 13.27 -22.71 -10.26
C ALA A 9 14.21 -21.74 -11.00
N HIS A 10 15.15 -22.22 -11.81
CA HIS A 10 16.03 -21.36 -12.60
C HIS A 10 15.27 -20.55 -13.65
N ALA A 11 14.24 -21.14 -14.27
CA ALA A 11 13.40 -20.43 -15.22
C ALA A 11 12.60 -19.30 -14.54
N ILE A 12 12.06 -19.52 -13.33
CA ILE A 12 11.39 -18.47 -12.53
C ILE A 12 12.36 -17.31 -12.26
N VAL A 13 13.54 -17.58 -11.68
CA VAL A 13 14.52 -16.54 -11.31
C VAL A 13 14.97 -15.76 -12.55
N LYS A 14 15.31 -16.46 -13.64
CA LYS A 14 15.74 -15.81 -14.89
C LYS A 14 14.64 -14.93 -15.50
N HIS A 15 13.39 -15.36 -15.46
CA HIS A 15 12.26 -14.55 -15.93
C HIS A 15 12.06 -13.29 -15.09
N LEU A 16 12.16 -13.40 -13.76
CA LEU A 16 11.99 -12.28 -12.83
C LEU A 16 13.08 -11.21 -13.00
N ILE A 17 14.33 -11.63 -13.21
CA ILE A 17 15.47 -10.74 -13.50
C ILE A 17 15.23 -9.94 -14.78
N ALA A 18 14.64 -10.56 -15.80
CA ALA A 18 14.35 -9.93 -17.08
C ALA A 18 13.26 -8.84 -17.02
N GLN A 19 12.50 -8.77 -15.94
CA GLN A 19 11.43 -7.75 -15.80
C GLN A 19 11.99 -6.42 -15.31
N LYS A 20 11.78 -5.38 -16.09
CA LYS A 20 12.21 -4.01 -15.81
C LYS A 20 11.01 -3.08 -15.80
N ILE A 21 11.17 -1.93 -15.15
CA ILE A 21 10.14 -0.88 -15.08
C ILE A 21 10.75 0.49 -15.35
N LEU A 22 9.97 1.39 -15.93
CA LEU A 22 10.36 2.79 -16.09
C LEU A 22 9.93 3.60 -14.86
N ILE A 23 10.90 4.21 -14.19
CA ILE A 23 10.68 5.15 -13.07
C ILE A 23 11.42 6.44 -13.41
N ASP A 24 10.69 7.53 -13.55
CA ASP A 24 11.22 8.86 -13.91
C ASP A 24 12.15 8.81 -15.15
N GLY A 25 11.71 8.07 -16.16
CA GLY A 25 12.43 7.87 -17.42
C GLY A 25 13.65 6.94 -17.35
N LYS A 26 13.96 6.38 -16.18
CA LYS A 26 15.09 5.44 -16.00
C LYS A 26 14.59 4.00 -15.89
N LYS A 27 15.27 3.12 -16.58
CA LYS A 27 15.05 1.68 -16.48
C LYS A 27 15.62 1.13 -15.18
N GLN A 28 14.77 0.45 -14.38
CA GLN A 28 15.13 -0.16 -13.10
C GLN A 28 14.58 -1.60 -13.03
N PRO A 29 15.11 -2.48 -12.15
CA PRO A 29 14.50 -3.77 -11.88
C PRO A 29 13.06 -3.59 -11.39
N LEU A 30 12.12 -4.39 -11.91
CA LEU A 30 10.77 -4.49 -11.34
C LEU A 30 10.83 -5.18 -9.97
N PHE A 31 11.68 -6.21 -9.86
CA PHE A 31 11.94 -6.95 -8.63
C PHE A 31 13.35 -6.63 -8.11
N PRO A 32 13.48 -5.73 -7.12
CA PRO A 32 14.79 -5.31 -6.61
C PRO A 32 15.42 -6.31 -5.64
N GLY A 33 14.68 -7.33 -5.18
CA GLY A 33 15.19 -8.33 -4.27
C GLY A 33 14.15 -9.34 -3.79
N VAL A 34 14.65 -10.33 -3.09
CA VAL A 34 13.88 -11.43 -2.49
C VAL A 34 14.14 -11.48 -1.00
N PHE A 35 13.09 -11.55 -0.18
CA PHE A 35 13.19 -11.99 1.20
C PHE A 35 12.96 -13.49 1.27
N GLY A 36 13.84 -14.22 1.96
CA GLY A 36 13.76 -15.68 2.02
C GLY A 36 14.10 -16.28 3.39
N ILE A 37 13.29 -17.26 3.79
CA ILE A 37 13.62 -18.23 4.82
C ILE A 37 13.44 -19.62 4.19
N PHE A 38 14.57 -20.22 3.85
CA PHE A 38 14.58 -21.51 3.14
C PHE A 38 14.47 -22.69 4.11
N GLY A 39 13.90 -23.75 3.62
CA GLY A 39 13.88 -25.06 4.27
C GLY A 39 13.89 -26.17 3.21
N HIS A 40 13.64 -27.41 3.61
CA HIS A 40 13.70 -28.56 2.70
C HIS A 40 12.78 -28.43 1.47
N GLY A 41 11.72 -27.62 1.57
CA GLY A 41 10.76 -27.43 0.47
C GLY A 41 11.22 -26.54 -0.68
N ASN A 42 12.30 -25.76 -0.52
CA ASN A 42 12.74 -24.81 -1.55
C ASN A 42 14.23 -24.46 -1.55
N VAL A 43 15.04 -24.95 -0.58
CA VAL A 43 16.46 -24.58 -0.50
C VAL A 43 17.28 -25.18 -1.64
N ALA A 44 17.04 -26.44 -2.01
CA ALA A 44 17.83 -27.14 -3.02
C ALA A 44 17.55 -26.69 -4.47
N CYS A 45 16.43 -26.04 -4.72
CA CYS A 45 16.01 -25.62 -6.06
C CYS A 45 15.93 -24.11 -6.18
N LEU A 46 14.91 -23.49 -5.58
CA LEU A 46 14.73 -22.03 -5.64
C LEU A 46 15.86 -21.30 -4.94
N GLY A 47 16.30 -21.78 -3.75
CA GLY A 47 17.42 -21.19 -3.02
C GLY A 47 18.73 -21.25 -3.80
N GLN A 48 19.01 -22.36 -4.47
CA GLN A 48 20.18 -22.50 -5.35
C GLN A 48 20.11 -21.53 -6.54
N ALA A 49 18.96 -21.48 -7.23
CA ALA A 49 18.78 -20.57 -8.36
C ALA A 49 18.96 -19.09 -7.98
N LEU A 50 18.50 -18.70 -6.78
CA LEU A 50 18.70 -17.35 -6.25
C LEU A 50 20.17 -17.08 -5.88
N GLU A 51 20.87 -18.01 -5.25
CA GLU A 51 22.30 -17.86 -4.91
C GLU A 51 23.17 -17.72 -6.17
N GLU A 52 22.89 -18.49 -7.23
CA GLU A 52 23.60 -18.41 -8.50
C GLU A 52 23.36 -17.07 -9.24
N ASN A 53 22.30 -16.34 -8.90
CA ASN A 53 21.92 -15.07 -9.52
C ASN A 53 21.86 -13.89 -8.52
N LYS A 54 22.54 -13.97 -7.38
CA LYS A 54 22.47 -13.00 -6.29
C LYS A 54 22.89 -11.59 -6.64
N ASP A 55 23.76 -11.42 -7.64
CA ASP A 55 24.22 -10.10 -8.09
C ASP A 55 23.12 -9.35 -8.88
N GLU A 56 22.22 -10.07 -9.56
CA GLU A 56 21.13 -9.50 -10.35
C GLU A 56 19.79 -9.47 -9.58
N LEU A 57 19.60 -10.42 -8.66
CA LEU A 57 18.41 -10.53 -7.80
C LEU A 57 18.83 -10.82 -6.35
N PRO A 58 19.23 -9.81 -5.59
CA PRO A 58 19.71 -9.97 -4.21
C PRO A 58 18.69 -10.67 -3.30
N THR A 59 19.18 -11.61 -2.49
CA THR A 59 18.36 -12.33 -1.53
C THR A 59 18.72 -11.91 -0.09
N TYR A 60 17.71 -11.46 0.67
CA TYR A 60 17.83 -11.04 2.05
C TYR A 60 17.24 -12.12 2.96
N ARG A 61 18.05 -12.63 3.88
CA ARG A 61 17.55 -13.60 4.86
C ARG A 61 16.76 -12.90 5.96
N GLY A 62 15.51 -13.32 6.15
CA GLY A 62 14.69 -12.90 7.27
C GLY A 62 14.89 -13.78 8.52
N HIS A 63 14.36 -13.33 9.66
CA HIS A 63 14.28 -14.11 10.92
C HIS A 63 12.86 -14.61 11.20
N HIS A 64 11.87 -14.00 10.56
CA HIS A 64 10.46 -14.38 10.65
C HIS A 64 9.75 -14.04 9.35
N GLU A 65 8.98 -14.97 8.81
CA GLU A 65 8.40 -14.87 7.47
C GLU A 65 7.42 -13.71 7.35
N GLN A 66 6.55 -13.51 8.34
CA GLN A 66 5.62 -12.38 8.34
C GLN A 66 6.36 -11.04 8.30
N ASN A 67 7.38 -10.86 9.15
CA ASN A 67 8.08 -9.59 9.26
C ASN A 67 8.86 -9.24 7.98
N MET A 68 9.56 -10.22 7.38
CA MET A 68 10.27 -9.97 6.12
C MET A 68 9.31 -9.63 4.97
N ALA A 69 8.14 -10.27 4.91
CA ALA A 69 7.15 -9.97 3.91
C ALA A 69 6.50 -8.59 4.14
N LEU A 70 6.22 -8.20 5.40
CA LEU A 70 5.76 -6.85 5.74
C LEU A 70 6.78 -5.79 5.35
N THR A 71 8.09 -6.06 5.49
CA THR A 71 9.15 -5.18 4.99
C THR A 71 9.07 -4.99 3.48
N GLY A 72 8.85 -6.09 2.73
CA GLY A 72 8.63 -6.04 1.28
C GLY A 72 7.38 -5.26 0.88
N VAL A 73 6.28 -5.40 1.64
CA VAL A 73 5.03 -4.64 1.45
C VAL A 73 5.29 -3.14 1.64
N ALA A 74 5.96 -2.76 2.73
CA ALA A 74 6.29 -1.37 3.01
C ALA A 74 7.22 -0.75 1.96
N TYR A 75 8.22 -1.50 1.49
CA TYR A 75 9.08 -1.09 0.38
C TYR A 75 8.26 -0.80 -0.89
N SER A 76 7.40 -1.74 -1.30
CA SER A 76 6.58 -1.59 -2.51
C SER A 76 5.63 -0.41 -2.39
N ARG A 77 5.09 -0.14 -1.20
CA ARG A 77 4.29 1.04 -0.91
C ARG A 77 5.12 2.32 -1.03
N ALA A 78 6.27 2.41 -0.39
CA ALA A 78 7.15 3.58 -0.45
C ALA A 78 7.62 3.88 -1.90
N LYS A 79 7.80 2.84 -2.72
CA LYS A 79 8.05 2.94 -4.17
C LYS A 79 6.79 3.17 -4.99
N ARG A 80 5.64 3.50 -4.37
CA ARG A 80 4.37 3.79 -5.05
C ARG A 80 3.92 2.66 -5.98
N ARG A 81 4.11 1.40 -5.56
CA ARG A 81 3.82 0.18 -6.33
C ARG A 81 4.64 0.01 -7.62
N LYS A 82 5.70 0.83 -7.83
CA LYS A 82 6.54 0.77 -9.03
C LYS A 82 7.63 -0.29 -8.95
N GLN A 83 8.02 -0.72 -7.75
CA GLN A 83 8.93 -1.85 -7.52
C GLN A 83 8.31 -2.83 -6.52
N ILE A 84 8.54 -4.11 -6.71
CA ILE A 84 7.85 -5.20 -6.04
C ILE A 84 8.86 -6.15 -5.42
N PHE A 85 8.83 -6.36 -4.11
CA PHE A 85 9.63 -7.40 -3.47
C PHE A 85 9.00 -8.78 -3.64
N ILE A 86 9.85 -9.80 -3.58
CA ILE A 86 9.47 -11.20 -3.56
C ILE A 86 9.65 -11.71 -2.13
N ALA A 87 8.75 -12.56 -1.66
CA ALA A 87 8.90 -13.28 -0.39
C ALA A 87 8.77 -14.77 -0.62
N THR A 88 9.76 -15.54 -0.17
CA THR A 88 9.75 -16.99 -0.25
C THR A 88 9.98 -17.62 1.12
N SER A 89 9.35 -18.74 1.36
CA SER A 89 9.48 -19.52 2.59
C SER A 89 9.48 -21.01 2.32
N SER A 90 9.91 -21.78 3.31
CA SER A 90 9.70 -23.22 3.32
C SER A 90 8.21 -23.56 3.30
N VAL A 91 7.91 -24.84 3.23
CA VAL A 91 6.55 -25.40 3.24
C VAL A 91 5.86 -25.25 4.60
N GLY A 92 4.56 -25.41 4.64
CA GLY A 92 3.76 -25.53 5.86
C GLY A 92 3.86 -24.31 6.78
N PRO A 93 4.48 -24.41 7.98
CA PRO A 93 4.51 -23.31 8.95
C PRO A 93 5.21 -22.07 8.43
N GLY A 94 6.28 -22.19 7.63
CA GLY A 94 6.93 -21.05 6.99
C GLY A 94 5.99 -20.35 6.01
N SER A 95 5.25 -21.10 5.23
CA SER A 95 4.26 -20.59 4.29
C SER A 95 3.07 -19.91 5.01
N THR A 96 2.50 -20.55 6.04
CA THR A 96 1.36 -19.98 6.78
C THR A 96 1.72 -18.70 7.53
N ASN A 97 2.97 -18.53 7.97
CA ASN A 97 3.46 -17.27 8.54
C ASN A 97 3.44 -16.09 7.55
N LEU A 98 3.45 -16.32 6.24
CA LEU A 98 3.33 -15.27 5.23
C LEU A 98 1.88 -14.78 5.03
N VAL A 99 0.88 -15.55 5.45
CA VAL A 99 -0.55 -15.30 5.15
C VAL A 99 -1.02 -13.95 5.71
N THR A 100 -0.62 -13.59 6.94
CA THR A 100 -0.95 -12.29 7.51
C THR A 100 -0.38 -11.14 6.67
N ALA A 101 0.86 -11.25 6.21
CA ALA A 101 1.45 -10.23 5.34
C ALA A 101 0.76 -10.15 3.98
N ALA A 102 0.29 -11.29 3.43
CA ALA A 102 -0.54 -11.30 2.22
C ALA A 102 -1.87 -10.59 2.45
N ALA A 103 -2.52 -10.79 3.60
CA ALA A 103 -3.76 -10.09 3.96
C ALA A 103 -3.56 -8.58 4.11
N VAL A 104 -2.46 -8.15 4.73
CA VAL A 104 -2.04 -6.73 4.79
C VAL A 104 -1.87 -6.16 3.37
N ALA A 105 -1.14 -6.86 2.51
CA ALA A 105 -0.92 -6.45 1.13
C ALA A 105 -2.25 -6.39 0.33
N MET A 106 -3.13 -7.39 0.49
CA MET A 106 -4.44 -7.47 -0.16
C MET A 106 -5.35 -6.31 0.26
N SER A 107 -5.45 -6.07 1.58
CA SER A 107 -6.29 -5.02 2.13
C SER A 107 -5.85 -3.62 1.68
N ASN A 108 -4.53 -3.38 1.60
CA ASN A 108 -3.95 -2.11 1.19
C ASN A 108 -3.66 -2.03 -0.32
N ARG A 109 -3.93 -3.11 -1.08
CA ARG A 109 -3.68 -3.21 -2.52
C ARG A 109 -2.20 -2.95 -2.88
N ILE A 110 -1.29 -3.49 -2.09
CA ILE A 110 0.15 -3.37 -2.32
C ILE A 110 0.65 -4.63 -3.02
N PRO A 111 1.37 -4.51 -4.15
CA PRO A 111 1.92 -5.65 -4.82
C PRO A 111 3.11 -6.25 -4.05
N ILE A 112 3.09 -7.55 -3.90
CA ILE A 112 4.20 -8.41 -3.45
C ILE A 112 4.03 -9.78 -4.09
N LEU A 113 5.12 -10.42 -4.49
CA LEU A 113 5.10 -11.77 -5.06
C LEU A 113 5.50 -12.79 -3.98
N PHE A 114 4.58 -13.69 -3.66
CA PHE A 114 4.85 -14.82 -2.77
C PHE A 114 5.21 -16.07 -3.59
N LEU A 115 6.32 -16.72 -3.23
CA LEU A 115 6.80 -17.96 -3.82
C LEU A 115 7.03 -19.02 -2.72
N PRO A 116 6.01 -19.39 -1.93
CA PRO A 116 6.17 -20.40 -0.89
C PRO A 116 6.36 -21.80 -1.48
N GLY A 117 7.15 -22.63 -0.80
CA GLY A 117 7.18 -24.05 -1.07
C GLY A 117 5.82 -24.70 -0.78
N ASP A 118 5.49 -25.77 -1.51
CA ASP A 118 4.25 -26.55 -1.29
C ASP A 118 4.56 -28.05 -1.25
N THR A 119 3.55 -28.87 -1.06
CA THR A 119 3.65 -30.32 -1.09
C THR A 119 4.16 -30.85 -2.44
N TYR A 120 4.33 -32.15 -2.57
CA TYR A 120 4.71 -32.80 -3.82
C TYR A 120 3.52 -32.86 -4.79
N ALA A 121 3.73 -32.45 -6.04
CA ALA A 121 2.70 -32.53 -7.09
C ALA A 121 2.34 -33.98 -7.42
N ASN A 122 3.32 -34.89 -7.40
CA ASN A 122 3.10 -36.31 -7.69
C ASN A 122 2.38 -37.08 -6.56
N ARG A 123 2.30 -36.50 -5.35
CA ARG A 123 1.63 -37.09 -4.15
C ARG A 123 2.12 -38.47 -3.71
N MET A 124 3.27 -38.90 -4.18
CA MET A 124 3.83 -40.20 -3.73
C MET A 124 4.23 -40.19 -2.25
N PRO A 125 4.92 -39.13 -1.73
CA PRO A 125 5.11 -38.97 -0.30
C PRO A 125 3.79 -38.56 0.38
N ASP A 126 3.34 -39.34 1.35
CA ASP A 126 2.11 -39.06 2.12
C ASP A 126 2.16 -39.79 3.48
N PRO A 127 2.07 -39.12 4.65
CA PRO A 127 2.02 -37.65 4.81
C PRO A 127 3.36 -36.98 4.57
N VAL A 128 3.31 -35.75 4.07
CA VAL A 128 4.50 -34.92 3.82
C VAL A 128 4.86 -34.12 5.06
N LEU A 129 6.16 -34.07 5.42
CA LEU A 129 6.64 -33.24 6.52
C LEU A 129 6.19 -31.78 6.37
N GLN A 130 5.73 -31.16 7.46
CA GLN A 130 5.27 -29.78 7.52
C GLN A 130 4.06 -29.48 6.61
N GLN A 131 3.24 -30.48 6.33
CA GLN A 131 1.95 -30.29 5.64
C GLN A 131 0.77 -30.62 6.55
N VAL A 132 -0.41 -30.24 6.12
CA VAL A 132 -1.67 -30.63 6.77
C VAL A 132 -2.37 -31.67 5.92
N GLU A 133 -2.83 -32.74 6.56
CA GLU A 133 -3.66 -33.74 5.89
C GLU A 133 -5.11 -33.29 5.86
N HIS A 134 -5.71 -33.33 4.68
CA HIS A 134 -7.11 -33.01 4.49
C HIS A 134 -7.85 -34.25 3.99
N PHE A 135 -8.51 -34.99 4.88
CA PHE A 135 -9.09 -36.32 4.60
C PHE A 135 -10.11 -36.34 3.46
N ASN A 136 -10.88 -35.26 3.30
CA ASN A 136 -11.94 -35.18 2.28
C ASN A 136 -11.48 -34.58 0.97
N ASN A 137 -10.31 -33.92 0.92
CA ASN A 137 -9.78 -33.29 -0.29
C ASN A 137 -8.25 -33.24 -0.26
N PRO A 138 -7.57 -34.29 -0.75
CA PRO A 138 -6.11 -34.34 -0.74
C PRO A 138 -5.43 -33.30 -1.66
N GLY A 139 -6.23 -32.53 -2.43
CA GLY A 139 -5.74 -31.40 -3.20
C GLY A 139 -5.56 -30.10 -2.40
N ILE A 140 -6.08 -30.03 -1.17
CA ILE A 140 -5.92 -28.90 -0.27
C ILE A 140 -4.60 -29.02 0.46
N THR A 141 -3.80 -27.95 0.49
CA THR A 141 -2.56 -27.85 1.23
C THR A 141 -2.60 -26.61 2.15
N ALA A 142 -1.60 -26.43 3.01
CA ALA A 142 -1.46 -25.24 3.83
C ALA A 142 -1.49 -23.93 3.00
N ASN A 143 -1.00 -23.99 1.77
CA ASN A 143 -0.92 -22.82 0.88
C ASN A 143 -2.28 -22.37 0.31
N ASP A 144 -3.33 -23.19 0.42
CA ASP A 144 -4.68 -22.73 0.07
C ASP A 144 -5.17 -21.55 0.93
N ALA A 145 -4.54 -21.32 2.08
CA ALA A 145 -4.79 -20.14 2.90
C ALA A 145 -4.44 -18.80 2.20
N PHE A 146 -3.65 -18.81 1.14
CA PHE A 146 -3.38 -17.60 0.33
C PHE A 146 -4.54 -17.22 -0.59
N LYS A 147 -5.42 -18.15 -0.97
CA LYS A 147 -6.51 -17.89 -1.94
C LYS A 147 -7.38 -16.68 -1.56
N PRO A 148 -7.89 -16.56 -0.32
CA PRO A 148 -8.73 -15.43 0.06
C PRO A 148 -7.96 -14.11 0.27
N VAL A 149 -6.63 -14.15 0.37
CA VAL A 149 -5.78 -13.00 0.73
C VAL A 149 -4.83 -12.57 -0.38
N THR A 150 -5.01 -13.07 -1.60
CA THR A 150 -4.23 -12.67 -2.77
C THR A 150 -5.12 -12.31 -3.96
N ARG A 151 -4.62 -11.43 -4.84
CA ARG A 151 -5.28 -11.08 -6.11
C ARG A 151 -5.13 -12.15 -7.18
N TYR A 152 -4.01 -12.86 -7.13
CA TYR A 152 -3.71 -13.96 -8.03
C TYR A 152 -3.10 -15.10 -7.23
N PHE A 153 -3.61 -16.30 -7.43
CA PHE A 153 -3.09 -17.52 -6.83
C PHE A 153 -3.02 -18.62 -7.88
N ASP A 154 -1.86 -19.27 -7.97
CA ASP A 154 -1.73 -20.50 -8.73
C ASP A 154 -0.82 -21.48 -7.98
N ARG A 155 -1.08 -22.79 -8.14
CA ARG A 155 -0.22 -23.86 -7.64
C ARG A 155 0.51 -24.47 -8.82
N ILE A 156 1.83 -24.38 -8.82
CA ILE A 156 2.69 -24.89 -9.89
C ILE A 156 2.94 -26.38 -9.67
N THR A 157 2.21 -27.18 -10.43
CA THR A 157 2.25 -28.65 -10.41
C THR A 157 2.92 -29.23 -11.65
N ARG A 158 3.34 -28.40 -12.60
CA ARG A 158 4.09 -28.75 -13.78
C ARG A 158 5.00 -27.58 -14.18
N PRO A 159 6.26 -27.84 -14.62
CA PRO A 159 7.20 -26.77 -14.88
C PRO A 159 6.79 -25.79 -15.99
N GLU A 160 6.03 -26.23 -17.00
CA GLU A 160 5.55 -25.39 -18.10
C GLU A 160 4.45 -24.39 -17.68
N GLN A 161 3.77 -24.57 -16.53
CA GLN A 161 2.72 -23.65 -16.07
C GLN A 161 3.23 -22.23 -15.86
N ILE A 162 4.52 -22.07 -15.49
CA ILE A 162 5.09 -20.74 -15.25
C ILE A 162 5.08 -19.85 -16.49
N LEU A 163 4.98 -20.42 -17.70
CA LEU A 163 4.86 -19.67 -18.96
C LEU A 163 3.59 -18.80 -18.99
N GLN A 164 2.54 -19.20 -18.26
CA GLN A 164 1.28 -18.46 -18.12
C GLN A 164 1.22 -17.76 -16.77
N SER A 165 1.51 -18.47 -15.68
CA SER A 165 1.26 -17.99 -14.33
C SER A 165 2.13 -16.79 -13.94
N LEU A 166 3.43 -16.77 -14.29
CA LEU A 166 4.29 -15.63 -13.97
C LEU A 166 3.88 -14.35 -14.70
N PRO A 167 3.67 -14.33 -16.03
CA PRO A 167 3.19 -13.12 -16.71
C PRO A 167 1.84 -12.61 -16.19
N GLN A 168 0.91 -13.51 -15.86
CA GLN A 168 -0.40 -13.14 -15.31
C GLN A 168 -0.27 -12.55 -13.90
N ALA A 169 0.53 -13.16 -13.03
CA ALA A 169 0.82 -12.62 -11.70
C ALA A 169 1.45 -11.22 -11.77
N ILE A 170 2.43 -11.04 -12.65
CA ILE A 170 3.08 -9.74 -12.87
C ILE A 170 2.05 -8.71 -13.38
N GLN A 171 1.21 -9.08 -14.35
CA GLN A 171 0.20 -8.18 -14.91
C GLN A 171 -0.77 -7.69 -13.83
N VAL A 172 -1.26 -8.59 -12.96
CA VAL A 172 -2.13 -8.21 -11.83
C VAL A 172 -1.42 -7.26 -10.86
N MET A 173 -0.15 -7.53 -10.54
CA MET A 173 0.61 -6.72 -9.59
C MET A 173 0.90 -5.29 -10.08
N ILE A 174 1.10 -5.11 -11.39
CA ILE A 174 1.45 -3.79 -11.98
C ILE A 174 0.24 -3.02 -12.50
N ASP A 175 -0.93 -3.64 -12.67
CA ASP A 175 -2.13 -2.91 -13.06
C ASP A 175 -2.64 -2.07 -11.88
N PRO A 176 -2.81 -0.74 -12.04
CA PRO A 176 -3.17 0.13 -10.93
C PRO A 176 -4.57 -0.12 -10.37
N ALA A 177 -5.48 -0.72 -11.14
CA ALA A 177 -6.83 -1.08 -10.69
C ALA A 177 -6.85 -2.40 -9.92
N ASP A 178 -6.05 -3.38 -10.36
CA ASP A 178 -6.04 -4.74 -9.81
C ASP A 178 -4.92 -4.96 -8.78
N ALA A 179 -3.99 -4.00 -8.64
CA ALA A 179 -2.81 -4.12 -7.79
C ALA A 179 -3.08 -4.78 -6.44
N GLY A 180 -2.21 -5.71 -6.09
CA GLY A 180 -2.26 -6.48 -4.85
C GLY A 180 -1.27 -7.64 -4.88
N PRO A 181 -1.25 -8.48 -3.85
CA PRO A 181 -0.33 -9.61 -3.75
C PRO A 181 -0.68 -10.72 -4.76
N ALA A 182 0.35 -11.37 -5.29
CA ALA A 182 0.24 -12.59 -6.06
C ALA A 182 0.98 -13.74 -5.36
N CYS A 183 0.46 -14.95 -5.44
CA CYS A 183 1.09 -16.14 -4.89
C CYS A 183 1.20 -17.22 -5.95
N LEU A 184 2.43 -17.69 -6.18
CA LEU A 184 2.71 -18.90 -6.95
C LEU A 184 3.25 -19.96 -5.96
N SER A 185 2.42 -20.91 -5.63
CA SER A 185 2.72 -21.99 -4.69
C SER A 185 3.53 -23.07 -5.40
N LEU A 186 4.79 -23.26 -4.99
CA LEU A 186 5.77 -24.07 -5.72
C LEU A 186 5.87 -25.48 -5.15
N CYS A 187 5.31 -26.48 -5.82
CA CYS A 187 5.47 -27.88 -5.42
C CYS A 187 6.95 -28.27 -5.40
N GLN A 188 7.37 -29.02 -4.34
CA GLN A 188 8.79 -29.30 -4.08
C GLN A 188 9.48 -30.02 -5.23
N ASP A 189 8.87 -31.07 -5.77
CA ASP A 189 9.36 -31.87 -6.90
C ASP A 189 9.45 -31.05 -8.18
N ILE A 190 8.48 -30.20 -8.45
CA ILE A 190 8.40 -29.41 -9.67
C ILE A 190 9.49 -28.36 -9.77
N GLN A 191 9.95 -27.80 -8.65
CA GLN A 191 11.05 -26.81 -8.67
C GLN A 191 12.30 -27.32 -9.35
N GLY A 192 12.60 -28.62 -9.18
CA GLY A 192 13.75 -29.29 -9.79
C GLY A 192 13.51 -29.89 -11.17
N GLU A 193 12.25 -30.04 -11.59
CA GLU A 193 11.93 -30.59 -12.91
C GLU A 193 12.38 -29.66 -14.02
N THR A 194 12.93 -30.25 -15.11
CA THR A 194 13.42 -29.50 -16.27
C THR A 194 12.36 -29.44 -17.37
N PHE A 195 12.34 -28.30 -18.07
CA PHE A 195 11.53 -28.10 -19.25
C PHE A 195 12.30 -27.31 -20.33
N ASP A 196 11.92 -27.48 -21.59
CA ASP A 196 12.49 -26.77 -22.74
C ASP A 196 11.74 -25.45 -22.96
N TYR A 197 12.10 -24.41 -22.19
CA TYR A 197 11.46 -23.09 -22.25
C TYR A 197 11.83 -22.32 -23.51
N PRO A 198 10.90 -21.60 -24.16
CA PRO A 198 11.24 -20.72 -25.28
C PRO A 198 12.15 -19.57 -24.80
N GLU A 199 13.23 -19.26 -25.56
CA GLU A 199 14.13 -18.14 -25.22
C GLU A 199 13.41 -16.79 -25.07
N GLU A 200 12.32 -16.62 -25.78
CA GLU A 200 11.47 -15.42 -25.71
C GLU A 200 10.96 -15.12 -24.28
N PHE A 201 10.74 -16.17 -23.48
CA PHE A 201 10.29 -16.05 -22.09
C PHE A 201 11.29 -15.32 -21.18
N PHE A 202 12.56 -15.29 -21.56
CA PHE A 202 13.66 -14.71 -20.79
C PHE A 202 14.17 -13.38 -21.34
N LYS A 203 13.56 -12.86 -22.39
CA LYS A 203 13.92 -11.55 -22.92
C LYS A 203 13.52 -10.44 -21.97
N GLU A 204 14.34 -9.40 -21.93
CA GLU A 204 14.03 -8.19 -21.15
C GLU A 204 12.67 -7.62 -21.56
N ARG A 205 11.84 -7.37 -20.56
CA ARG A 205 10.53 -6.73 -20.73
C ARG A 205 10.46 -5.48 -19.87
N ILE A 206 10.20 -4.35 -20.50
CA ILE A 206 10.07 -3.05 -19.83
C ILE A 206 8.61 -2.74 -19.62
N HIS A 207 8.21 -2.56 -18.35
CA HIS A 207 6.88 -2.21 -17.96
C HIS A 207 6.73 -0.70 -17.71
N ALA A 208 5.52 -0.20 -17.85
CA ALA A 208 5.13 1.14 -17.45
C ALA A 208 3.76 1.07 -16.77
N ILE A 209 3.61 1.82 -15.70
CA ILE A 209 2.32 1.90 -14.98
C ILE A 209 1.33 2.70 -15.81
N ARG A 210 0.19 2.09 -16.13
CA ARG A 210 -0.88 2.72 -16.91
C ARG A 210 -1.58 3.81 -16.09
N ARG A 211 -2.01 4.87 -16.79
CA ARG A 211 -2.86 5.93 -16.23
C ARG A 211 -4.13 6.05 -17.09
N PRO A 212 -5.16 5.21 -16.81
CA PRO A 212 -6.41 5.24 -17.59
C PRO A 212 -7.11 6.60 -17.47
N LYS A 213 -7.58 7.14 -18.59
CA LYS A 213 -8.48 8.28 -18.63
C LYS A 213 -9.89 7.83 -18.21
N PRO A 214 -10.65 8.69 -17.50
CA PRO A 214 -12.07 8.46 -17.28
C PRO A 214 -12.87 8.68 -18.58
N ASP A 215 -14.07 8.15 -18.59
CA ASP A 215 -15.04 8.41 -19.66
C ASP A 215 -15.53 9.87 -19.64
N ASP A 216 -15.67 10.47 -20.83
CA ASP A 216 -16.09 11.88 -20.96
C ASP A 216 -17.50 12.12 -20.38
N PHE A 217 -18.39 11.12 -20.47
CA PHE A 217 -19.73 11.19 -19.88
C PHE A 217 -19.66 11.20 -18.34
N GLU A 218 -18.78 10.41 -17.73
CA GLU A 218 -18.56 10.42 -16.27
C GLU A 218 -18.01 11.78 -15.81
N ILE A 219 -17.05 12.34 -16.53
CA ILE A 219 -16.48 13.67 -16.24
C ILE A 219 -17.54 14.75 -16.34
N LYS A 220 -18.36 14.75 -17.40
CA LYS A 220 -19.44 15.73 -17.60
C LYS A 220 -20.43 15.70 -16.45
N ASN A 221 -20.92 14.53 -16.07
CA ASN A 221 -21.90 14.37 -14.99
C ASN A 221 -21.30 14.75 -13.63
N ALA A 222 -20.05 14.38 -13.35
CA ALA A 222 -19.36 14.78 -12.13
C ALA A 222 -19.17 16.30 -12.05
N ALA A 223 -18.76 16.95 -13.15
CA ALA A 223 -18.61 18.39 -13.21
C ALA A 223 -19.95 19.12 -13.01
N GLU A 224 -21.04 18.61 -13.58
CA GLU A 224 -22.39 19.16 -13.37
C GLU A 224 -22.81 19.05 -11.90
N LYS A 225 -22.60 17.89 -11.28
CA LYS A 225 -22.91 17.67 -9.86
C LYS A 225 -22.10 18.59 -8.94
N ILE A 226 -20.81 18.82 -9.27
CA ILE A 226 -19.94 19.74 -8.54
C ILE A 226 -20.42 21.19 -8.68
N ARG A 227 -20.78 21.64 -9.89
CA ARG A 227 -21.30 23.02 -10.12
C ARG A 227 -22.56 23.32 -9.34
N ASN A 228 -23.40 22.31 -9.12
CA ASN A 228 -24.66 22.44 -8.39
C ASN A 228 -24.50 22.41 -6.86
N SER A 229 -23.29 22.08 -6.35
CA SER A 229 -23.02 22.08 -4.90
C SER A 229 -22.74 23.48 -4.37
N LYS A 230 -23.10 23.69 -3.11
CA LYS A 230 -22.87 24.94 -2.37
C LYS A 230 -21.69 24.84 -1.42
N ASN A 231 -21.51 23.68 -0.80
CA ASN A 231 -20.56 23.43 0.27
C ASN A 231 -19.74 22.17 0.00
N PRO A 232 -18.97 22.09 -1.10
CA PRO A 232 -18.22 20.90 -1.43
C PRO A 232 -16.97 20.72 -0.57
N ILE A 233 -16.57 19.45 -0.34
CA ILE A 233 -15.26 19.11 0.22
C ILE A 233 -14.58 18.04 -0.64
N ILE A 234 -13.26 18.02 -0.61
CA ILE A 234 -12.47 16.93 -1.18
C ILE A 234 -12.07 15.96 -0.07
N ILE A 235 -12.15 14.66 -0.33
CA ILE A 235 -11.62 13.59 0.53
C ILE A 235 -10.50 12.90 -0.23
N SER A 236 -9.25 13.23 0.09
CA SER A 236 -8.06 12.67 -0.54
C SER A 236 -7.67 11.35 0.12
N GLY A 237 -7.56 10.28 -0.66
CA GLY A 237 -7.11 8.96 -0.22
C GLY A 237 -5.75 8.55 -0.78
N GLY A 238 -5.33 7.32 -0.47
CA GLY A 238 -4.04 6.77 -0.90
C GLY A 238 -3.86 6.67 -2.42
N GLY A 239 -4.94 6.67 -3.21
CA GLY A 239 -4.87 6.69 -4.67
C GLY A 239 -4.19 7.94 -5.23
N VAL A 240 -4.28 9.07 -4.55
CA VAL A 240 -3.55 10.30 -4.91
C VAL A 240 -2.03 10.10 -4.79
N PHE A 241 -1.58 9.41 -3.76
CA PHE A 241 -0.17 9.05 -3.57
C PHE A 241 0.34 8.11 -4.67
N TYR A 242 -0.40 7.03 -4.96
CA TYR A 242 0.02 6.04 -5.97
C TYR A 242 -0.04 6.56 -7.42
N SER A 243 -0.89 7.55 -7.67
CA SER A 243 -0.99 8.21 -8.99
C SER A 243 0.03 9.33 -9.20
N ASP A 244 0.86 9.65 -8.20
CA ASP A 244 1.71 10.87 -8.22
C ASP A 244 0.89 12.16 -8.45
N ALA A 245 -0.33 12.25 -7.89
CA ALA A 245 -1.32 13.30 -8.19
C ALA A 245 -1.39 14.40 -7.11
N MET A 246 -0.38 14.52 -6.26
CA MET A 246 -0.40 15.48 -5.13
C MET A 246 -0.37 16.93 -5.58
N GLU A 247 0.37 17.24 -6.64
CA GLU A 247 0.42 18.58 -7.25
C GLU A 247 -0.91 18.91 -7.91
N GLU A 248 -1.46 17.99 -8.70
CA GLU A 248 -2.75 18.16 -9.35
C GLU A 248 -3.89 18.33 -8.36
N LEU A 249 -3.84 17.64 -7.22
CA LEU A 249 -4.79 17.81 -6.12
C LEU A 249 -4.71 19.23 -5.54
N GLY A 250 -3.50 19.73 -5.26
CA GLY A 250 -3.28 21.08 -4.75
C GLY A 250 -3.77 22.14 -5.73
N ASN A 251 -3.42 22.03 -6.99
CA ASN A 251 -3.82 22.94 -8.05
C ASN A 251 -5.35 22.93 -8.27
N PHE A 252 -5.97 21.75 -8.23
CA PHE A 252 -7.42 21.60 -8.33
C PHE A 252 -8.12 22.29 -7.15
N ALA A 253 -7.66 22.08 -5.92
CA ALA A 253 -8.23 22.69 -4.72
C ALA A 253 -8.15 24.22 -4.77
N ILE A 254 -7.01 24.80 -5.17
CA ILE A 254 -6.83 26.25 -5.30
C ILE A 254 -7.73 26.81 -6.42
N LYS A 255 -7.69 26.20 -7.60
CA LYS A 255 -8.43 26.71 -8.75
C LYS A 255 -9.93 26.73 -8.52
N HIS A 256 -10.45 25.71 -7.87
CA HIS A 256 -11.89 25.54 -7.63
C HIS A 256 -12.33 25.92 -6.22
N ASN A 257 -11.41 26.42 -5.39
CA ASN A 257 -11.67 26.95 -4.02
C ASN A 257 -12.33 25.92 -3.07
N ILE A 258 -11.90 24.65 -3.13
CA ILE A 258 -12.52 23.55 -2.37
C ILE A 258 -11.58 23.10 -1.23
N PRO A 259 -12.04 23.09 0.04
CA PRO A 259 -11.27 22.53 1.16
C PRO A 259 -10.98 21.04 1.00
N VAL A 260 -9.76 20.61 1.39
CA VAL A 260 -9.28 19.23 1.25
C VAL A 260 -9.11 18.57 2.60
N THR A 261 -9.83 17.49 2.81
CA THR A 261 -9.63 16.57 3.92
C THR A 261 -8.84 15.35 3.45
N GLN A 262 -8.15 14.68 4.38
CA GLN A 262 -7.34 13.52 4.06
C GLN A 262 -7.78 12.31 4.88
N THR A 263 -7.88 11.15 4.22
CA THR A 263 -8.06 9.88 4.95
C THR A 263 -6.76 9.47 5.64
N VAL A 264 -6.81 8.55 6.60
CA VAL A 264 -5.62 8.01 7.25
C VAL A 264 -4.62 7.47 6.21
N MET A 265 -5.09 6.75 5.19
CA MET A 265 -4.25 6.20 4.10
C MET A 265 -3.81 7.25 3.07
N GLY A 266 -4.45 8.38 3.01
CA GLY A 266 -4.11 9.53 2.16
C GLY A 266 -3.42 10.65 2.91
N TYR A 267 -3.07 10.44 4.18
CA TYR A 267 -2.42 11.46 4.99
C TYR A 267 -1.03 11.78 4.45
N SER A 268 -0.63 13.05 4.52
CA SER A 268 0.56 13.61 3.84
C SER A 268 0.54 13.65 2.30
N THR A 269 -0.61 13.48 1.64
CA THR A 269 -0.77 13.84 0.22
C THR A 269 -0.89 15.36 0.00
N MET A 270 -1.05 16.13 1.07
CA MET A 270 -1.03 17.59 1.09
C MET A 270 -0.34 18.07 2.36
N LYS A 271 0.44 19.15 2.26
CA LYS A 271 1.14 19.75 3.41
C LYS A 271 0.15 20.51 4.31
N ARG A 272 0.49 20.61 5.59
CA ARG A 272 -0.32 21.35 6.59
C ARG A 272 -0.46 22.86 6.31
N ASP A 273 0.50 23.43 5.64
CA ASP A 273 0.55 24.88 5.29
C ASP A 273 -0.11 25.19 3.95
N HIS A 274 -0.59 24.17 3.21
CA HIS A 274 -1.34 24.39 1.98
C HIS A 274 -2.65 25.14 2.28
N SER A 275 -2.94 26.19 1.51
CA SER A 275 -4.09 27.10 1.75
C SER A 275 -5.45 26.39 1.85
N HIS A 276 -5.62 25.24 1.21
CA HIS A 276 -6.87 24.47 1.20
C HIS A 276 -6.83 23.21 2.07
N PHE A 277 -5.75 22.97 2.82
CA PHE A 277 -5.69 21.86 3.77
C PHE A 277 -6.68 22.05 4.90
N LEU A 278 -7.49 21.05 5.23
CA LEU A 278 -8.48 21.06 6.31
C LEU A 278 -8.23 19.98 7.38
N GLY A 279 -7.26 19.10 7.14
CA GLY A 279 -6.86 18.08 8.10
C GLY A 279 -7.46 16.68 7.83
N PRO A 280 -7.17 15.73 8.74
CA PRO A 280 -7.64 14.35 8.60
C PRO A 280 -9.14 14.25 8.92
N ILE A 281 -9.85 13.38 8.17
CA ILE A 281 -11.29 13.09 8.32
C ILE A 281 -11.53 11.70 8.87
N GLY A 282 -12.64 11.50 9.54
CA GLY A 282 -13.15 10.20 9.98
C GLY A 282 -13.01 9.96 11.47
N GLY A 283 -13.13 8.69 11.90
CA GLY A 283 -13.13 8.31 13.32
C GLY A 283 -11.82 8.66 14.07
N LEU A 284 -10.69 8.71 13.37
CA LEU A 284 -9.41 9.20 13.90
C LEU A 284 -9.09 10.63 13.44
N GLY A 285 -10.01 11.27 12.74
CA GLY A 285 -9.81 12.57 12.14
C GLY A 285 -9.91 13.75 13.11
N GLY A 286 -9.56 14.94 12.62
CA GLY A 286 -9.66 16.18 13.35
C GLY A 286 -11.07 16.74 13.36
N LYS A 287 -11.39 17.47 14.43
CA LYS A 287 -12.71 18.10 14.61
C LYS A 287 -13.06 19.05 13.47
N ALA A 288 -12.10 19.80 12.93
CA ALA A 288 -12.31 20.71 11.81
C ALA A 288 -12.85 19.99 10.57
N ALA A 289 -12.18 18.93 10.13
CA ALA A 289 -12.59 18.14 8.96
C ALA A 289 -13.96 17.46 9.19
N ASN A 290 -14.18 16.90 10.38
CA ASN A 290 -15.44 16.23 10.71
C ASN A 290 -16.62 17.21 10.81
N ASN A 291 -16.42 18.42 11.37
CA ASN A 291 -17.46 19.48 11.39
C ASN A 291 -17.86 19.92 9.96
N PHE A 292 -16.89 19.93 9.04
CA PHE A 292 -17.18 20.25 7.64
C PHE A 292 -17.90 19.11 6.94
N ALA A 293 -17.51 17.86 7.21
CA ALA A 293 -18.19 16.68 6.66
C ALA A 293 -19.68 16.66 7.03
N LYS A 294 -20.05 17.06 8.26
CA LYS A 294 -21.46 17.15 8.71
C LYS A 294 -22.29 18.17 7.94
N LYS A 295 -21.67 19.23 7.47
CA LYS A 295 -22.34 20.36 6.81
C LYS A 295 -22.26 20.30 5.27
N THR A 296 -21.36 19.47 4.73
CA THR A 296 -21.14 19.37 3.28
C THR A 296 -22.39 18.86 2.56
N ASP A 297 -22.69 19.43 1.40
CA ASP A 297 -23.71 18.90 0.49
C ASP A 297 -23.10 18.03 -0.63
N LEU A 298 -21.77 18.05 -0.79
CA LEU A 298 -21.06 17.20 -1.76
C LEU A 298 -19.66 16.84 -1.28
N ALA A 299 -19.39 15.55 -1.18
CA ALA A 299 -18.02 15.04 -1.05
C ALA A 299 -17.48 14.60 -2.41
N ILE A 300 -16.26 15.04 -2.73
CA ILE A 300 -15.48 14.60 -3.90
C ILE A 300 -14.39 13.67 -3.39
N ALA A 301 -14.66 12.37 -3.40
CA ALA A 301 -13.75 11.35 -2.92
C ALA A 301 -12.74 10.98 -4.01
N ILE A 302 -11.44 11.16 -3.75
CA ILE A 302 -10.38 10.95 -4.73
C ILE A 302 -9.44 9.85 -4.26
N GLY A 303 -9.42 8.72 -4.96
CA GLY A 303 -8.53 7.61 -4.68
C GLY A 303 -8.72 6.99 -3.30
N THR A 304 -9.93 6.96 -2.78
CA THR A 304 -10.29 6.36 -1.48
C THR A 304 -11.39 5.31 -1.64
N LYS A 305 -11.40 4.33 -0.73
CA LYS A 305 -12.47 3.31 -0.66
C LYS A 305 -13.68 3.79 0.15
N LEU A 306 -13.57 4.93 0.85
CA LEU A 306 -14.56 5.43 1.82
C LEU A 306 -14.91 4.36 2.88
N ALA A 307 -13.88 3.78 3.49
CA ALA A 307 -14.04 2.80 4.56
C ALA A 307 -14.78 3.41 5.77
N ASP A 308 -15.27 2.55 6.64
CA ASP A 308 -16.03 2.90 7.85
C ASP A 308 -15.35 3.96 8.71
N PHE A 309 -14.06 3.82 9.00
CA PHE A 309 -13.30 4.82 9.76
C PHE A 309 -13.19 6.17 9.05
N THR A 310 -13.12 6.19 7.72
CA THR A 310 -13.09 7.45 6.94
C THR A 310 -14.40 8.20 7.02
N THR A 311 -15.52 7.48 6.98
CA THR A 311 -16.87 8.06 6.97
C THR A 311 -17.47 8.18 8.36
N GLY A 312 -16.82 7.63 9.39
CA GLY A 312 -17.41 7.44 10.72
C GLY A 312 -18.66 6.57 10.64
N SER A 313 -18.59 5.48 9.84
CA SER A 313 -19.75 4.65 9.50
C SER A 313 -20.93 5.48 8.94
N TRP A 314 -20.61 6.50 8.15
CA TRP A 314 -21.51 7.52 7.55
C TRP A 314 -22.11 8.52 8.53
N ALA A 315 -21.84 8.42 9.83
CA ALA A 315 -22.30 9.40 10.81
C ALA A 315 -21.69 10.80 10.66
N ASN A 316 -20.62 10.93 9.87
CA ASN A 316 -20.00 12.23 9.58
C ASN A 316 -20.74 13.04 8.49
N PHE A 317 -21.74 12.47 7.80
CA PHE A 317 -22.44 13.11 6.68
C PHE A 317 -23.94 13.26 7.03
N GLU A 318 -24.25 14.31 7.82
CA GLU A 318 -25.59 14.55 8.37
C GLU A 318 -26.48 15.39 7.44
N ASN A 319 -25.93 16.01 6.38
CA ASN A 319 -26.71 16.87 5.51
C ASN A 319 -27.72 16.04 4.67
N PRO A 320 -29.01 16.32 4.74
CA PRO A 320 -30.04 15.57 4.01
C PRO A 320 -29.91 15.68 2.48
N ASN A 321 -29.22 16.70 1.99
CA ASN A 321 -28.93 16.89 0.55
C ASN A 321 -27.55 16.38 0.15
N PHE A 322 -26.90 15.56 0.99
CA PHE A 322 -25.57 15.05 0.74
C PHE A 322 -25.50 14.26 -0.56
N GLY A 323 -24.51 14.59 -1.37
CA GLY A 323 -24.16 13.87 -2.60
C GLY A 323 -22.70 13.44 -2.59
N LEU A 324 -22.36 12.49 -3.48
CA LEU A 324 -21.02 11.95 -3.60
C LEU A 324 -20.59 11.89 -5.07
N VAL A 325 -19.39 12.37 -5.35
CA VAL A 325 -18.60 12.08 -6.56
C VAL A 325 -17.44 11.20 -6.13
N SER A 326 -17.24 10.06 -6.77
CA SER A 326 -16.15 9.15 -6.44
C SER A 326 -15.23 8.92 -7.63
N LEU A 327 -14.03 9.51 -7.57
CA LEU A 327 -12.97 9.34 -8.53
C LEU A 327 -12.04 8.23 -8.05
N ASN A 328 -12.05 7.11 -8.75
CA ASN A 328 -11.24 5.96 -8.38
C ASN A 328 -10.77 5.19 -9.62
N ILE A 329 -9.57 4.62 -9.52
CA ILE A 329 -9.01 3.78 -10.59
C ILE A 329 -9.80 2.48 -10.77
N THR A 330 -10.42 1.94 -9.69
CA THR A 330 -11.24 0.75 -9.76
C THR A 330 -12.71 1.09 -9.91
N ARG A 331 -13.37 0.52 -10.92
CA ARG A 331 -14.81 0.62 -11.09
C ARG A 331 -15.59 0.18 -9.84
N HIS A 332 -15.08 -0.87 -9.15
CA HIS A 332 -15.69 -1.38 -7.93
C HIS A 332 -15.84 -0.32 -6.83
N ASP A 333 -14.78 0.47 -6.58
CA ASP A 333 -14.85 1.52 -5.54
C ASP A 333 -15.52 2.80 -6.03
N ALA A 334 -15.35 3.15 -7.31
CA ALA A 334 -15.97 4.34 -7.87
C ALA A 334 -17.51 4.31 -7.81
N ASN A 335 -18.10 3.12 -7.98
CA ASN A 335 -19.55 2.95 -8.01
C ASN A 335 -20.21 2.66 -6.64
N LYS A 336 -19.43 2.62 -5.54
CA LYS A 336 -19.98 2.40 -4.21
C LYS A 336 -20.80 3.61 -3.74
N HIS A 337 -21.70 3.35 -2.79
CA HIS A 337 -22.41 4.36 -2.02
C HIS A 337 -23.28 5.33 -2.87
N LEU A 338 -23.81 4.85 -3.99
CA LEU A 338 -24.63 5.65 -4.92
C LEU A 338 -23.89 6.89 -5.46
N ALA A 339 -22.57 6.83 -5.54
CA ALA A 339 -21.74 7.92 -6.01
C ALA A 339 -21.93 8.16 -7.52
N GLN A 340 -21.77 9.42 -7.96
CA GLN A 340 -21.41 9.70 -9.34
C GLN A 340 -19.98 9.23 -9.58
N ALA A 341 -19.82 8.13 -10.30
CA ALA A 341 -18.53 7.53 -10.55
C ALA A 341 -17.72 8.33 -11.59
N VAL A 342 -16.40 8.36 -11.37
CA VAL A 342 -15.37 8.77 -12.34
C VAL A 342 -14.28 7.69 -12.29
N VAL A 343 -14.27 6.78 -13.27
CA VAL A 343 -13.36 5.63 -13.28
C VAL A 343 -12.09 5.97 -14.05
N GLY A 344 -11.02 6.31 -13.34
CA GLY A 344 -9.76 6.70 -13.95
C GLY A 344 -8.63 6.90 -12.94
N ASP A 345 -7.42 7.10 -13.46
CA ASP A 345 -6.24 7.49 -12.67
C ASP A 345 -6.44 8.88 -12.07
N ALA A 346 -6.09 9.06 -10.79
CA ALA A 346 -6.37 10.31 -10.08
C ALA A 346 -5.68 11.52 -10.72
N LYS A 347 -4.44 11.36 -11.21
CA LYS A 347 -3.68 12.45 -11.84
C LYS A 347 -4.37 12.96 -13.11
N VAL A 348 -4.69 12.04 -13.99
CA VAL A 348 -5.34 12.36 -15.28
C VAL A 348 -6.77 12.88 -15.06
N SER A 349 -7.51 12.22 -14.16
CA SER A 349 -8.92 12.57 -13.91
C SER A 349 -9.09 13.95 -13.26
N LEU A 350 -8.17 14.36 -12.38
CA LEU A 350 -8.18 15.70 -11.78
C LEU A 350 -7.99 16.79 -12.86
N VAL A 351 -7.12 16.56 -13.84
CA VAL A 351 -6.91 17.48 -14.96
C VAL A 351 -8.17 17.57 -15.82
N GLU A 352 -8.74 16.43 -16.21
CA GLU A 352 -9.95 16.40 -17.05
C GLU A 352 -11.16 17.04 -16.34
N LEU A 353 -11.33 16.74 -15.05
CA LEU A 353 -12.40 17.32 -14.25
C LEU A 353 -12.23 18.84 -14.07
N SER A 354 -10.99 19.31 -13.86
CA SER A 354 -10.67 20.74 -13.77
C SER A 354 -10.95 21.46 -15.09
N ASN A 355 -10.64 20.83 -16.23
CA ASN A 355 -10.96 21.38 -17.54
C ASN A 355 -12.48 21.47 -17.76
N ALA A 356 -13.22 20.42 -17.38
CA ALA A 356 -14.67 20.41 -17.48
C ALA A 356 -15.34 21.46 -16.58
N LEU A 357 -14.80 21.74 -15.37
CA LEU A 357 -15.31 22.77 -14.47
C LEU A 357 -15.01 24.20 -14.95
N GLY A 358 -13.94 24.38 -15.74
CA GLY A 358 -13.52 25.70 -16.25
C GLY A 358 -13.14 26.69 -15.13
N ASN A 359 -13.84 27.81 -15.06
CA ASN A 359 -13.62 28.88 -14.07
C ASN A 359 -14.55 28.78 -12.85
N TRP A 360 -15.32 27.71 -12.73
CA TRP A 360 -16.19 27.51 -11.56
C TRP A 360 -15.37 27.43 -10.27
N LYS A 361 -15.90 28.04 -9.22
CA LYS A 361 -15.32 28.00 -7.86
C LYS A 361 -16.43 27.80 -6.83
N ALA A 362 -16.10 27.11 -5.74
CA ALA A 362 -16.95 27.07 -4.56
C ALA A 362 -17.00 28.44 -3.85
N ASN A 363 -17.99 28.64 -3.01
CA ASN A 363 -18.23 29.91 -2.32
C ASN A 363 -17.07 30.27 -1.39
N ASP A 364 -16.60 31.53 -1.46
CA ASP A 364 -15.52 32.08 -0.62
C ASP A 364 -15.86 32.01 0.87
N ASP A 365 -17.13 32.24 1.25
CA ASP A 365 -17.58 32.13 2.65
C ASP A 365 -17.40 30.71 3.20
N TRP A 366 -17.65 29.67 2.38
CA TRP A 366 -17.39 28.27 2.75
C TRP A 366 -15.91 28.01 2.97
N TYR A 367 -15.08 28.51 2.08
CA TYR A 367 -13.63 28.42 2.20
C TYR A 367 -13.14 29.14 3.48
N GLN A 368 -13.56 30.39 3.75
CA GLN A 368 -13.13 31.12 4.94
C GLN A 368 -13.52 30.39 6.23
N LYS A 369 -14.75 29.90 6.33
CA LYS A 369 -15.18 29.06 7.46
C LYS A 369 -14.27 27.85 7.66
N SER A 370 -13.75 27.26 6.58
CA SER A 370 -12.80 26.14 6.68
C SER A 370 -11.48 26.55 7.33
N ARG A 371 -11.01 27.77 7.05
CA ARG A 371 -9.79 28.33 7.66
C ARG A 371 -9.96 28.58 9.15
N ASP A 372 -11.09 29.16 9.53
CA ASP A 372 -11.40 29.45 10.94
C ASP A 372 -11.52 28.17 11.77
N GLU A 373 -12.21 27.14 11.26
CA GLU A 373 -12.31 25.84 11.92
C GLU A 373 -10.94 25.18 12.04
N LEU A 374 -10.11 25.18 10.98
CA LEU A 374 -8.76 24.64 11.03
C LEU A 374 -7.87 25.37 12.02
N LYS A 375 -7.95 26.71 12.08
CA LYS A 375 -7.20 27.52 13.04
C LYS A 375 -7.55 27.11 14.46
N SER A 376 -8.82 27.10 14.80
CA SER A 376 -9.31 26.71 16.13
C SER A 376 -8.88 25.28 16.50
N TRP A 377 -8.93 24.35 15.53
CA TRP A 377 -8.48 22.98 15.73
C TRP A 377 -6.96 22.91 15.98
N ASN A 378 -6.16 23.63 15.21
CA ASN A 378 -4.73 23.66 15.39
C ASN A 378 -4.32 24.23 16.76
N GLU A 379 -4.97 25.31 17.21
CA GLU A 379 -4.77 25.89 18.54
C GLU A 379 -5.07 24.86 19.65
N TYR A 380 -6.15 24.11 19.52
CA TYR A 380 -6.49 23.04 20.44
C TYR A 380 -5.41 21.93 20.45
N VAL A 381 -5.00 21.43 19.27
CA VAL A 381 -3.98 20.38 19.16
C VAL A 381 -2.64 20.84 19.71
N ASP A 382 -2.23 22.10 19.44
CA ASP A 382 -0.98 22.67 19.95
C ASP A 382 -0.97 22.77 21.48
N LYS A 383 -2.12 23.08 22.08
CA LYS A 383 -2.31 23.09 23.53
C LYS A 383 -2.20 21.68 24.12
N GLU A 384 -2.98 20.72 23.60
CA GLU A 384 -3.08 19.35 24.16
C GLU A 384 -1.81 18.53 23.94
N SER A 385 -1.02 18.83 22.88
CA SER A 385 0.25 18.18 22.59
C SER A 385 1.48 18.98 23.03
N GLY A 386 1.27 20.09 23.74
CA GLY A 386 2.33 20.98 24.22
C GLY A 386 3.24 20.36 25.27
N PRO A 387 4.29 21.08 25.70
CA PRO A 387 5.12 20.64 26.82
C PRO A 387 4.30 20.46 28.09
N THR A 388 4.63 19.44 28.89
CA THR A 388 3.93 19.13 30.13
C THR A 388 4.90 18.72 31.23
N ASN A 389 4.56 19.07 32.48
CA ASN A 389 5.26 18.63 33.69
C ASN A 389 4.49 17.49 34.40
N GLN A 390 3.48 16.89 33.76
CA GLN A 390 2.75 15.77 34.33
C GLN A 390 3.67 14.55 34.48
N LYS A 391 3.53 13.84 35.62
CA LYS A 391 4.30 12.62 35.91
C LYS A 391 4.06 11.53 34.85
N LEU A 392 2.86 11.45 34.32
CA LEU A 392 2.46 10.54 33.24
C LEU A 392 1.92 11.41 32.09
N PRO A 393 2.71 11.69 31.06
CA PRO A 393 2.23 12.43 29.90
C PRO A 393 1.23 11.58 29.10
N SER A 394 0.26 12.26 28.45
CA SER A 394 -0.64 11.59 27.51
C SER A 394 0.08 11.22 26.21
N TYR A 395 -0.56 10.38 25.38
CA TYR A 395 -0.06 10.08 24.03
C TYR A 395 0.12 11.35 23.19
N ALA A 396 -0.80 12.31 23.29
CA ALA A 396 -0.68 13.59 22.58
C ALA A 396 0.58 14.36 22.98
N HIS A 397 0.91 14.41 24.29
CA HIS A 397 2.15 15.04 24.77
C HIS A 397 3.40 14.32 24.23
N ALA A 398 3.41 12.97 24.23
CA ALA A 398 4.55 12.19 23.73
C ALA A 398 4.74 12.40 22.23
N VAL A 399 3.68 12.27 21.43
CA VAL A 399 3.72 12.50 19.97
C VAL A 399 4.10 13.96 19.67
N GLY A 400 3.56 14.91 20.44
CA GLY A 400 3.89 16.33 20.31
C GLY A 400 5.36 16.63 20.58
N ALA A 401 5.97 15.98 21.57
CA ALA A 401 7.39 16.11 21.87
C ALA A 401 8.25 15.57 20.70
N ILE A 402 7.90 14.38 20.17
CA ILE A 402 8.58 13.80 19.00
C ILE A 402 8.43 14.74 17.80
N TYR A 403 7.22 15.19 17.50
CA TYR A 403 6.93 16.06 16.36
C TYR A 403 7.70 17.38 16.40
N ARG A 404 7.83 18.00 17.57
CA ARG A 404 8.61 19.26 17.72
C ARG A 404 10.10 19.08 17.52
N ASN A 405 10.63 17.90 17.83
CA ASN A 405 12.06 17.59 17.72
C ASN A 405 12.42 16.84 16.43
N SER A 406 11.43 16.46 15.59
CA SER A 406 11.66 15.77 14.32
C SER A 406 12.01 16.76 13.20
N ASP A 407 12.77 16.29 12.22
CA ASP A 407 12.97 17.00 10.96
C ASP A 407 11.66 17.01 10.14
N PRO A 408 11.38 18.08 9.35
CA PRO A 408 10.24 18.10 8.45
C PRO A 408 10.13 16.91 7.47
N SER A 409 11.25 16.28 7.12
CA SER A 409 11.35 15.13 6.23
C SER A 409 11.17 13.78 6.92
N ASP A 410 11.14 13.72 8.25
CA ASP A 410 10.98 12.48 9.00
C ASP A 410 9.63 11.85 8.71
N ILE A 411 9.61 10.52 8.58
CA ILE A 411 8.41 9.73 8.28
C ILE A 411 7.91 9.06 9.56
N ALA A 412 6.71 9.42 10.00
CA ALA A 412 6.03 8.70 11.07
C ALA A 412 5.45 7.39 10.53
N VAL A 413 5.83 6.26 11.15
CA VAL A 413 5.32 4.93 10.78
C VAL A 413 4.42 4.40 11.88
N THR A 414 3.19 4.04 11.53
CA THR A 414 2.18 3.52 12.45
C THR A 414 1.40 2.36 11.83
N ALA A 415 0.72 1.57 12.64
CA ALA A 415 -0.15 0.50 12.15
C ALA A 415 -1.45 0.39 12.96
N ALA A 416 -1.38 -0.04 14.21
CA ALA A 416 -2.55 -0.41 15.00
C ALA A 416 -2.58 0.27 16.37
N GLY A 417 -3.72 0.19 17.04
CA GLY A 417 -3.91 0.68 18.40
C GLY A 417 -4.25 2.16 18.51
N GLY A 418 -4.42 2.66 19.75
CA GLY A 418 -4.88 4.02 20.04
C GLY A 418 -3.90 5.12 19.63
N LEU A 419 -2.60 4.83 19.62
CA LEU A 419 -1.57 5.81 19.27
C LEU A 419 -1.70 6.34 17.83
N VAL A 420 -2.23 5.54 16.91
CA VAL A 420 -2.46 5.96 15.51
C VAL A 420 -3.34 7.19 15.43
N GLY A 421 -4.40 7.25 16.25
CA GLY A 421 -5.30 8.40 16.31
C GLY A 421 -4.58 9.69 16.71
N GLU A 422 -3.74 9.60 17.73
CA GLU A 422 -2.92 10.74 18.17
C GLU A 422 -1.92 11.18 17.11
N VAL A 423 -1.24 10.22 16.45
CA VAL A 423 -0.30 10.55 15.38
C VAL A 423 -1.01 11.23 14.22
N VAL A 424 -2.16 10.75 13.77
CA VAL A 424 -2.92 11.36 12.67
C VAL A 424 -3.34 12.80 13.00
N GLN A 425 -3.62 13.12 14.26
CA GLN A 425 -4.04 14.46 14.69
C GLN A 425 -2.86 15.39 14.97
N VAL A 426 -1.81 14.91 15.62
CA VAL A 426 -0.67 15.71 16.10
C VAL A 426 0.45 15.80 15.06
N TRP A 427 0.74 14.71 14.32
CA TRP A 427 1.77 14.69 13.27
C TRP A 427 1.24 15.36 11.99
N ARG A 428 1.15 16.68 12.00
CA ARG A 428 0.65 17.44 10.85
C ARG A 428 1.73 17.53 9.77
N PRO A 429 1.49 17.06 8.52
CA PRO A 429 2.53 16.91 7.50
C PRO A 429 3.21 18.24 7.15
N ARG A 430 4.50 18.36 7.43
CA ARG A 430 5.34 19.52 7.05
C ARG A 430 5.88 19.35 5.63
N GLN A 431 6.04 18.11 5.19
CA GLN A 431 6.37 17.73 3.82
C GLN A 431 5.42 16.65 3.31
N LEU A 432 5.42 16.43 1.99
CA LEU A 432 4.67 15.34 1.38
C LEU A 432 5.34 14.00 1.71
N ASN A 433 4.53 12.94 1.82
CA ASN A 433 4.99 11.57 2.05
C ASN A 433 5.72 11.36 3.39
N THR A 434 5.34 12.09 4.43
CA THR A 434 5.96 12.02 5.78
C THR A 434 5.10 11.26 6.80
N HIS A 435 4.09 10.54 6.33
CA HIS A 435 3.27 9.67 7.14
C HIS A 435 3.02 8.35 6.43
N GLU A 436 3.37 7.26 7.09
CA GLU A 436 3.16 5.89 6.63
C GLU A 436 2.34 5.13 7.66
N THR A 437 1.25 4.52 7.25
CA THR A 437 0.43 3.72 8.15
C THR A 437 -0.11 2.46 7.46
N GLU A 438 -0.10 1.35 8.16
CA GLU A 438 -0.81 0.16 7.77
C GLU A 438 -2.17 0.17 8.47
N TRP A 439 -3.17 0.73 7.83
CA TRP A 439 -4.50 0.88 8.40
C TRP A 439 -5.53 -0.10 7.81
N GLY A 440 -5.30 -0.57 6.60
CA GLY A 440 -6.28 -1.39 5.88
C GLY A 440 -6.57 -2.74 6.52
N PHE A 441 -5.60 -3.34 7.18
CA PHE A 441 -5.71 -4.58 7.94
C PHE A 441 -5.39 -4.39 9.42
N SER A 442 -4.74 -3.28 9.76
CA SER A 442 -4.38 -2.86 11.12
C SER A 442 -3.56 -3.91 11.87
N CYS A 443 -2.49 -4.38 11.22
CA CYS A 443 -1.62 -5.45 11.74
C CYS A 443 -0.60 -4.90 12.73
N MET A 444 -0.74 -5.25 14.00
CA MET A 444 0.25 -4.92 15.04
C MET A 444 1.62 -5.53 14.70
N GLY A 445 2.70 -4.79 14.98
CA GLY A 445 4.07 -5.20 14.68
C GLY A 445 4.55 -4.81 13.27
N TYR A 446 3.68 -4.19 12.44
CA TYR A 446 4.09 -3.65 11.14
C TYR A 446 5.12 -2.52 11.28
N GLU A 447 5.08 -1.75 12.34
CA GLU A 447 5.85 -0.51 12.51
C GLU A 447 7.35 -0.72 12.28
N ILE A 448 7.95 -1.73 12.88
CA ILE A 448 9.38 -2.03 12.75
C ILE A 448 9.71 -2.52 11.34
N SER A 449 8.94 -3.49 10.85
CA SER A 449 9.11 -4.04 9.50
C SER A 449 8.84 -2.98 8.43
N GLY A 450 7.82 -2.14 8.66
CA GLY A 450 7.46 -1.03 7.80
C GLY A 450 8.57 0.01 7.72
N ALA A 451 9.12 0.42 8.86
CA ALA A 451 10.24 1.36 8.92
C ALA A 451 11.47 0.84 8.17
N LEU A 452 11.80 -0.46 8.31
CA LEU A 452 12.90 -1.07 7.55
C LEU A 452 12.63 -1.04 6.04
N GLY A 453 11.42 -1.39 5.59
CA GLY A 453 11.04 -1.35 4.18
C GLY A 453 11.11 0.05 3.58
N ILE A 454 10.65 1.07 4.31
CA ILE A 454 10.73 2.48 3.92
C ILE A 454 12.20 2.92 3.82
N LYS A 455 13.04 2.54 4.80
CA LYS A 455 14.48 2.84 4.78
C LYS A 455 15.18 2.20 3.59
N MET A 456 14.88 0.95 3.27
CA MET A 456 15.42 0.27 2.07
C MET A 456 14.97 0.98 0.79
N ALA A 457 13.74 1.47 0.74
CA ALA A 457 13.22 2.23 -0.40
C ALA A 457 13.88 3.61 -0.53
N ASN A 458 14.30 4.21 0.58
CA ASN A 458 14.88 5.56 0.65
C ASN A 458 16.17 5.53 1.48
N PRO A 459 17.30 5.06 0.91
CA PRO A 459 18.55 4.84 1.65
C PRO A 459 19.11 6.08 2.33
N CYS A 460 18.81 7.28 1.81
CA CYS A 460 19.26 8.56 2.38
C CYS A 460 18.48 8.99 3.64
N LEU A 461 17.34 8.38 3.96
CA LEU A 461 16.67 8.65 5.22
C LEU A 461 17.54 8.19 6.40
N LEU A 462 17.71 9.07 7.37
CA LEU A 462 18.31 8.70 8.64
C LEU A 462 17.31 7.85 9.41
N TYR A 463 17.65 6.58 9.67
CA TYR A 463 16.86 5.72 10.53
C TYR A 463 17.43 5.82 11.94
N THR A 464 16.74 6.54 12.80
CA THR A 464 16.98 6.50 14.23
C THR A 464 15.71 6.04 14.93
N SER A 465 15.62 4.74 15.21
CA SER A 465 14.83 4.30 16.35
C SER A 465 15.79 4.34 17.53
N PRO A 466 15.58 5.17 18.55
CA PRO A 466 16.36 5.06 19.77
C PRO A 466 16.09 3.70 20.37
N SER A 467 16.96 2.74 20.04
CA SER A 467 16.99 1.44 20.68
C SER A 467 17.75 1.58 21.99
N PRO A 468 17.31 0.96 23.09
CA PRO A 468 18.12 0.83 24.30
C PRO A 468 19.53 0.27 24.05
N ARG A 469 19.76 -0.36 22.88
CA ARG A 469 21.09 -0.85 22.45
C ARG A 469 21.98 0.24 21.85
N ASP A 470 21.42 1.38 21.49
CA ASP A 470 22.20 2.52 20.95
C ASP A 470 22.77 3.40 22.07
N VAL A 471 22.41 3.14 23.33
CA VAL A 471 22.97 3.77 24.51
C VAL A 471 23.97 2.78 25.13
N GLU A 472 25.23 3.12 25.20
CA GLU A 472 26.30 2.26 25.72
C GLU A 472 26.04 1.69 27.13
N GLU A 473 25.08 2.23 27.86
CA GLU A 473 24.73 1.84 29.25
C GLU A 473 23.49 0.93 29.36
N SER A 474 22.75 0.63 28.29
CA SER A 474 21.57 -0.24 28.37
C SER A 474 21.86 -1.62 27.81
N ARG A 475 22.50 -2.47 28.59
CA ARG A 475 22.56 -3.91 28.32
C ARG A 475 21.25 -4.57 28.78
N MET A 476 20.46 -5.06 27.85
CA MET A 476 19.42 -6.01 28.23
C MET A 476 20.05 -7.26 28.84
N PRO A 477 19.48 -7.83 29.92
CA PRO A 477 19.95 -9.11 30.46
C PRO A 477 19.90 -10.17 29.37
N SER A 478 20.93 -11.00 29.29
CA SER A 478 21.07 -12.10 28.32
C SER A 478 20.05 -13.22 28.47
N SER A 479 19.02 -13.05 29.28
CA SER A 479 17.97 -14.01 29.62
C SER A 479 16.56 -13.51 29.33
N ALA A 480 16.39 -12.62 28.35
CA ALA A 480 15.05 -12.25 27.86
C ALA A 480 14.83 -12.74 26.45
#